data_8bc33927f196cabaad5b9b9406083e17
#
_entry.id   8bc33927f196cabaad5b9b9406083e17
#
_cell.length_a   1.000
_cell.length_b   1.000
_cell.length_c   1.000
_cell.angle_alpha   90.00
_cell.angle_beta   90.00
_cell.angle_gamma   90.00
#
_symmetry.space_group_name_H-M   'P 1'
#
loop_
_entity.id
_entity.type
_entity.pdbx_description
1 polymer ?
#
loop_
_entity_poly.entity_id
_entity_poly.type
_entity_poly.pdbx_seq_one_letter_code
_entity_poly.pdbx_strand_id
1 'polypeptide(L)'
;MESWKQNSRPNRDVSVCKKKAARRGSNVVKRISIGGSAVLGVFAVCTEDFLLTAPAPTEEAQLNFLQELDVTPVPLLVGSSTVVGSLVAGNSNGFVVSNNALRHEMAQLKASCGGLTVRKLPGRINAAGNVILANDTAALIHPNLIARADRVISEALGVDVRRGTVAGLKTVGMAACATNKGVLSHPKATEGELSKLDDTFGVPVNIGTVNYGSPLVGSSLLANTKGYVVGLETTGIELGRIEESLGFL
;
A
#
# COMPACT_ATOMS: atom_id res chain seq x y z
N MET A 1 -36.33 36.94 -5.24
CA MET A 1 -35.30 36.95 -4.20
C MET A 1 -35.66 35.84 -3.20
N GLU A 2 -35.25 34.60 -3.48
CA GLU A 2 -35.43 33.49 -2.55
C GLU A 2 -34.07 32.90 -2.22
N SER A 3 -33.78 32.89 -0.92
CA SER A 3 -32.53 32.49 -0.32
C SER A 3 -32.38 30.96 -0.31
N TRP A 4 -31.36 30.44 -0.94
CA TRP A 4 -30.94 29.06 -0.85
C TRP A 4 -30.25 28.82 0.52
N LYS A 5 -30.98 28.18 1.45
CA LYS A 5 -30.40 27.66 2.69
C LYS A 5 -29.55 26.42 2.38
N GLN A 6 -28.25 26.53 2.58
CA GLN A 6 -27.32 25.42 2.61
C GLN A 6 -27.66 24.49 3.79
N ASN A 7 -28.07 23.27 3.44
CA ASN A 7 -28.32 22.21 4.41
C ASN A 7 -27.00 21.45 4.64
N SER A 8 -26.19 21.91 5.60
CA SER A 8 -25.01 21.21 6.09
C SER A 8 -25.46 20.01 6.92
N ARG A 9 -25.36 18.80 6.35
CA ARG A 9 -25.54 17.56 7.12
C ARG A 9 -24.35 17.38 8.07
N PRO A 10 -24.58 17.03 9.35
CA PRO A 10 -23.50 16.85 10.30
C PRO A 10 -22.67 15.60 9.95
N ASN A 11 -21.36 15.77 10.11
CA ASN A 11 -20.31 14.76 10.04
C ASN A 11 -20.71 13.53 10.88
N ARG A 12 -20.98 12.38 10.26
CA ARG A 12 -21.28 11.15 10.99
C ARG A 12 -20.01 10.70 11.71
N ASP A 13 -20.10 10.69 13.00
CA ASP A 13 -19.05 10.37 13.96
C ASP A 13 -18.37 9.02 13.66
N VAL A 14 -17.09 9.04 13.32
CA VAL A 14 -16.25 7.86 13.03
C VAL A 14 -16.22 6.91 14.25
N SER A 15 -16.45 7.45 15.46
CA SER A 15 -16.54 6.68 16.71
C SER A 15 -17.73 5.71 16.74
N VAL A 16 -18.83 6.04 16.04
CA VAL A 16 -20.03 5.18 15.94
C VAL A 16 -19.78 3.98 15.03
N CYS A 17 -18.95 4.15 13.98
CA CYS A 17 -18.59 3.07 13.08
C CYS A 17 -17.69 2.03 13.77
N LYS A 18 -16.72 2.47 14.58
CA LYS A 18 -15.86 1.58 15.38
C LYS A 18 -16.66 0.76 16.43
N LYS A 19 -17.69 1.31 17.03
CA LYS A 19 -18.56 0.59 18.03
C LYS A 19 -19.48 -0.45 17.39
N LYS A 20 -19.88 -0.32 16.13
CA LYS A 20 -20.69 -1.32 15.42
C LYS A 20 -19.86 -2.53 14.94
N ALA A 21 -18.60 -2.31 14.58
CA ALA A 21 -17.69 -3.38 14.16
C ALA A 21 -17.35 -4.36 15.30
N ALA A 22 -17.20 -3.87 16.53
CA ALA A 22 -16.83 -4.68 17.71
C ALA A 22 -17.91 -5.67 18.19
N ARG A 23 -19.09 -5.73 17.58
CA ARG A 23 -20.23 -6.57 18.04
C ARG A 23 -20.62 -7.74 17.14
N ARG A 24 -19.92 -7.97 16.05
CA ARG A 24 -20.13 -9.16 15.20
C ARG A 24 -18.90 -10.06 15.31
N GLY A 25 -19.01 -11.18 16.04
CA GLY A 25 -18.14 -12.33 15.90
C GLY A 25 -18.27 -12.83 14.46
N SER A 26 -17.47 -12.31 13.56
CA SER A 26 -17.51 -12.60 12.14
C SER A 26 -16.24 -13.33 11.72
N ASN A 27 -16.40 -14.32 10.88
CA ASN A 27 -15.33 -14.79 10.03
C ASN A 27 -14.77 -13.58 9.27
N VAL A 28 -13.64 -13.06 9.72
CA VAL A 28 -13.02 -11.92 9.09
C VAL A 28 -12.50 -12.35 7.73
N VAL A 29 -12.95 -11.68 6.68
CA VAL A 29 -12.68 -12.09 5.31
C VAL A 29 -11.44 -11.35 4.82
N LYS A 30 -10.28 -12.01 4.91
CA LYS A 30 -8.99 -11.47 4.42
C LYS A 30 -8.92 -11.36 2.90
N ARG A 31 -9.82 -12.04 2.17
CA ARG A 31 -9.88 -12.06 0.70
C ARG A 31 -10.97 -11.12 0.20
N ILE A 32 -10.57 -10.10 -0.55
CA ILE A 32 -11.46 -9.05 -1.03
C ILE A 32 -11.21 -8.71 -2.50
N SER A 33 -12.09 -7.90 -3.08
CA SER A 33 -11.92 -7.27 -4.38
C SER A 33 -12.22 -5.78 -4.30
N ILE A 34 -11.59 -5.01 -5.16
CA ILE A 34 -11.89 -3.58 -5.37
C ILE A 34 -12.47 -3.43 -6.76
N GLY A 35 -13.76 -3.04 -6.84
CA GLY A 35 -14.44 -2.91 -8.13
C GLY A 35 -14.48 -4.22 -8.96
N GLY A 36 -14.53 -5.38 -8.29
CA GLY A 36 -14.47 -6.69 -8.94
C GLY A 36 -13.06 -7.16 -9.30
N SER A 37 -12.02 -6.38 -9.02
CA SER A 37 -10.63 -6.74 -9.31
C SER A 37 -9.95 -7.35 -8.08
N ALA A 38 -9.22 -8.45 -8.29
CA ALA A 38 -8.40 -9.11 -7.26
C ALA A 38 -7.00 -8.47 -7.08
N VAL A 39 -6.65 -7.45 -7.87
CA VAL A 39 -5.34 -6.77 -7.79
C VAL A 39 -5.42 -5.51 -6.92
N LEU A 40 -5.53 -5.70 -5.61
CA LEU A 40 -5.80 -4.64 -4.62
C LEU A 40 -4.74 -3.55 -4.60
N GLY A 41 -3.45 -3.95 -4.68
CA GLY A 41 -2.30 -3.06 -4.63
C GLY A 41 -2.15 -2.12 -5.84
N VAL A 42 -2.96 -2.32 -6.90
CA VAL A 42 -3.08 -1.34 -7.99
C VAL A 42 -3.94 -0.15 -7.56
N PHE A 43 -4.97 -0.41 -6.75
CA PHE A 43 -6.01 0.58 -6.38
C PHE A 43 -5.81 1.19 -5.00
N ALA A 44 -5.03 0.55 -4.14
CA ALA A 44 -4.84 1.01 -2.76
C ALA A 44 -3.39 0.88 -2.29
N VAL A 45 -3.01 1.72 -1.32
CA VAL A 45 -1.74 1.67 -0.57
C VAL A 45 -2.07 1.55 0.90
N CYS A 46 -1.41 0.62 1.60
CA CYS A 46 -1.48 0.46 3.04
C CYS A 46 -0.15 0.89 3.69
N THR A 47 -0.25 1.66 4.77
CA THR A 47 0.83 1.90 5.73
C THR A 47 0.41 1.41 7.11
N GLU A 48 1.19 1.67 8.15
CA GLU A 48 0.78 1.29 9.51
C GLU A 48 -0.50 1.99 9.98
N ASP A 49 -0.75 3.23 9.52
CA ASP A 49 -1.85 4.05 10.03
C ASP A 49 -2.89 4.43 8.98
N PHE A 50 -2.56 4.35 7.70
CA PHE A 50 -3.40 4.86 6.63
C PHE A 50 -3.63 3.86 5.51
N LEU A 51 -4.85 3.86 4.96
CA LEU A 51 -5.19 3.21 3.71
C LEU A 51 -5.59 4.27 2.69
N LEU A 52 -4.77 4.46 1.68
CA LEU A 52 -5.07 5.35 0.55
C LEU A 52 -5.80 4.56 -0.54
N THR A 53 -6.96 5.02 -0.96
CA THR A 53 -7.73 4.41 -2.05
C THR A 53 -8.57 5.46 -2.77
N ALA A 54 -9.01 5.17 -3.99
CA ALA A 54 -9.96 6.04 -4.67
C ALA A 54 -11.26 6.19 -3.87
N PRO A 55 -12.00 7.30 -3.99
CA PRO A 55 -13.35 7.42 -3.43
C PRO A 55 -14.25 6.29 -3.92
N ALA A 56 -14.97 5.66 -3.00
CA ALA A 56 -15.92 4.57 -3.22
C ALA A 56 -15.35 3.16 -3.53
N PRO A 57 -14.57 2.54 -2.64
CA PRO A 57 -14.72 1.11 -2.47
C PRO A 57 -16.13 0.80 -1.95
N THR A 58 -16.64 -0.39 -2.23
CA THR A 58 -17.93 -0.82 -1.65
C THR A 58 -17.86 -0.75 -0.12
N GLU A 59 -19.02 -0.51 0.54
CA GLU A 59 -19.09 -0.42 1.99
C GLU A 59 -18.49 -1.67 2.69
N GLU A 60 -18.67 -2.83 2.09
CA GLU A 60 -18.11 -4.12 2.52
C GLU A 60 -16.58 -4.16 2.43
N ALA A 61 -15.99 -3.70 1.33
CA ALA A 61 -14.54 -3.65 1.16
C ALA A 61 -13.91 -2.69 2.18
N GLN A 62 -14.53 -1.53 2.44
CA GLN A 62 -14.08 -0.59 3.47
C GLN A 62 -14.10 -1.22 4.87
N LEU A 63 -15.16 -1.94 5.22
CA LEU A 63 -15.27 -2.61 6.51
C LEU A 63 -14.17 -3.67 6.70
N ASN A 64 -13.88 -4.46 5.67
CA ASN A 64 -12.83 -5.47 5.71
C ASN A 64 -11.43 -4.84 5.86
N PHE A 65 -11.12 -3.75 5.14
CA PHE A 65 -9.88 -3.01 5.33
C PHE A 65 -9.70 -2.50 6.75
N LEU A 66 -10.76 -1.90 7.32
CA LEU A 66 -10.71 -1.34 8.67
C LEU A 66 -10.57 -2.41 9.74
N GLN A 67 -11.19 -3.57 9.56
CA GLN A 67 -11.15 -4.67 10.53
C GLN A 67 -9.81 -5.39 10.52
N GLU A 68 -9.26 -5.65 9.33
CA GLU A 68 -8.02 -6.43 9.19
C GLU A 68 -6.76 -5.60 9.37
N LEU A 69 -6.74 -4.36 8.87
CA LEU A 69 -5.52 -3.55 8.84
C LEU A 69 -5.45 -2.54 9.99
N ASP A 70 -6.57 -2.26 10.67
CA ASP A 70 -6.70 -1.23 11.72
C ASP A 70 -6.08 0.12 11.31
N VAL A 71 -6.54 0.65 10.19
CA VAL A 71 -6.03 1.85 9.54
C VAL A 71 -7.11 2.91 9.34
N THR A 72 -6.69 4.15 9.13
CA THR A 72 -7.58 5.26 8.77
C THR A 72 -7.71 5.34 7.25
N PRO A 73 -8.92 5.22 6.68
CA PRO A 73 -9.13 5.35 5.25
C PRO A 73 -8.99 6.79 4.79
N VAL A 74 -8.22 7.00 3.72
CA VAL A 74 -8.01 8.31 3.09
C VAL A 74 -8.42 8.21 1.62
N PRO A 75 -9.60 8.71 1.26
CA PRO A 75 -10.03 8.76 -0.13
C PRO A 75 -9.19 9.76 -0.91
N LEU A 76 -8.58 9.31 -2.00
CA LEU A 76 -7.65 10.11 -2.81
C LEU A 76 -7.74 9.72 -4.29
N LEU A 77 -7.51 10.68 -5.17
CA LEU A 77 -7.13 10.48 -6.57
C LEU A 77 -5.69 10.96 -6.76
N VAL A 78 -4.99 10.41 -7.72
CA VAL A 78 -3.63 10.84 -8.05
C VAL A 78 -3.53 11.10 -9.56
N GLY A 79 -3.36 12.35 -9.93
CA GLY A 79 -3.48 12.76 -11.33
C GLY A 79 -4.86 12.47 -11.92
N SER A 80 -5.92 12.63 -11.11
CA SER A 80 -7.30 12.28 -11.43
C SER A 80 -7.53 10.79 -11.73
N SER A 81 -6.58 9.91 -11.36
CA SER A 81 -6.66 8.46 -11.57
C SER A 81 -7.05 7.71 -10.30
N THR A 82 -7.77 6.61 -10.47
CA THR A 82 -8.21 5.72 -9.39
C THR A 82 -7.20 4.63 -9.04
N VAL A 83 -6.12 4.45 -9.82
CA VAL A 83 -5.07 3.45 -9.57
C VAL A 83 -4.04 3.97 -8.55
N VAL A 84 -4.53 4.36 -7.37
CA VAL A 84 -3.77 5.03 -6.33
C VAL A 84 -2.56 4.21 -5.91
N GLY A 85 -2.72 2.89 -5.78
CA GLY A 85 -1.67 2.00 -5.36
C GLY A 85 -0.48 1.95 -6.33
N SER A 86 -0.73 2.02 -7.63
CA SER A 86 0.36 2.11 -8.63
C SER A 86 1.10 3.45 -8.59
N LEU A 87 0.45 4.51 -8.13
CA LEU A 87 0.94 5.89 -8.23
C LEU A 87 1.50 6.46 -6.93
N VAL A 88 1.33 5.75 -5.82
CA VAL A 88 1.80 6.17 -4.48
C VAL A 88 2.58 5.06 -3.82
N ALA A 89 3.72 5.39 -3.22
CA ALA A 89 4.41 4.56 -2.23
C ALA A 89 4.47 5.33 -0.91
N GLY A 90 4.39 4.63 0.21
CA GLY A 90 4.39 5.27 1.53
C GLY A 90 4.77 4.33 2.66
N ASN A 91 5.07 4.94 3.80
CA ASN A 91 5.30 4.29 5.08
C ASN A 91 4.77 5.19 6.21
N SER A 92 5.13 4.92 7.46
CA SER A 92 4.69 5.74 8.62
C SER A 92 5.22 7.18 8.60
N ASN A 93 6.28 7.48 7.85
CA ASN A 93 6.92 8.80 7.84
C ASN A 93 6.41 9.71 6.72
N GLY A 94 5.89 9.14 5.63
CA GLY A 94 5.40 9.95 4.51
C GLY A 94 5.07 9.19 3.24
N PHE A 95 4.91 9.96 2.17
CA PHE A 95 4.47 9.45 0.87
C PHE A 95 5.29 10.02 -0.29
N VAL A 96 5.59 9.15 -1.24
CA VAL A 96 6.11 9.50 -2.57
C VAL A 96 4.99 9.26 -3.57
N VAL A 97 4.59 10.31 -4.28
CA VAL A 97 3.49 10.25 -5.25
C VAL A 97 4.01 10.45 -6.67
N SER A 98 3.26 9.97 -7.64
CA SER A 98 3.52 10.25 -9.06
C SER A 98 3.75 11.75 -9.31
N ASN A 99 4.62 12.10 -10.24
CA ASN A 99 4.82 13.51 -10.64
C ASN A 99 3.56 14.10 -11.31
N ASN A 100 2.63 13.27 -11.77
CA ASN A 100 1.35 13.68 -12.33
C ASN A 100 0.32 14.12 -11.26
N ALA A 101 0.58 13.87 -9.97
CA ALA A 101 -0.31 14.29 -8.89
C ALA A 101 -0.58 15.79 -8.93
N LEU A 102 -1.82 16.19 -8.76
CA LEU A 102 -2.23 17.59 -8.79
C LEU A 102 -1.93 18.27 -7.45
N ARG A 103 -1.79 19.61 -7.46
CA ARG A 103 -1.46 20.34 -6.23
C ARG A 103 -2.49 20.16 -5.13
N HIS A 104 -3.77 20.16 -5.47
CA HIS A 104 -4.85 19.99 -4.50
C HIS A 104 -4.88 18.54 -3.94
N GLU A 105 -4.57 17.52 -4.78
CA GLU A 105 -4.49 16.13 -4.32
C GLU A 105 -3.36 15.95 -3.29
N MET A 106 -2.19 16.53 -3.53
CA MET A 106 -1.09 16.53 -2.57
C MET A 106 -1.43 17.28 -1.27
N ALA A 107 -2.13 18.41 -1.37
CA ALA A 107 -2.57 19.18 -0.20
C ALA A 107 -3.61 18.37 0.61
N GLN A 108 -4.56 17.73 -0.06
CA GLN A 108 -5.53 16.83 0.55
C GLN A 108 -4.85 15.67 1.28
N LEU A 109 -3.92 14.96 0.62
CA LEU A 109 -3.17 13.85 1.22
C LEU A 109 -2.42 14.31 2.48
N LYS A 110 -1.70 15.42 2.39
CA LYS A 110 -0.96 15.98 3.53
C LYS A 110 -1.87 16.34 4.70
N ALA A 111 -3.01 16.97 4.44
CA ALA A 111 -3.99 17.35 5.47
C ALA A 111 -4.63 16.12 6.13
N SER A 112 -4.99 15.10 5.33
CA SER A 112 -5.64 13.88 5.82
C SER A 112 -4.72 12.96 6.62
N CYS A 113 -3.40 13.05 6.40
CA CYS A 113 -2.39 12.22 7.06
C CYS A 113 -1.58 12.99 8.11
N GLY A 114 -2.19 13.92 8.84
CA GLY A 114 -1.55 14.59 9.99
C GLY A 114 -0.32 15.45 9.64
N GLY A 115 -0.18 15.88 8.38
CA GLY A 115 0.93 16.72 7.94
C GLY A 115 2.20 15.94 7.56
N LEU A 116 2.12 14.63 7.39
CA LEU A 116 3.24 13.81 6.93
C LEU A 116 3.91 14.36 5.66
N THR A 117 5.16 13.99 5.46
CA THR A 117 5.92 14.43 4.29
C THR A 117 5.34 13.82 3.02
N VAL A 118 5.01 14.65 2.04
CA VAL A 118 4.54 14.22 0.71
C VAL A 118 5.45 14.83 -0.36
N ARG A 119 6.06 14.00 -1.19
CA ARG A 119 6.97 14.41 -2.28
C ARG A 119 6.56 13.77 -3.60
N LYS A 120 6.80 14.47 -4.70
CA LYS A 120 6.65 13.91 -6.05
C LYS A 120 7.89 13.12 -6.44
N LEU A 121 7.71 11.93 -7.03
CA LEU A 121 8.80 11.17 -7.63
C LEU A 121 9.34 11.92 -8.85
N PRO A 122 10.63 12.29 -8.88
CA PRO A 122 11.18 13.02 -10.00
C PRO A 122 11.51 12.09 -11.18
N GLY A 123 11.45 12.63 -12.39
CA GLY A 123 11.84 11.92 -13.60
C GLY A 123 10.64 11.41 -14.42
N ARG A 124 10.94 10.57 -15.42
CA ARG A 124 9.94 10.04 -16.36
C ARG A 124 9.25 8.76 -15.84
N ILE A 125 9.96 7.98 -15.03
CA ILE A 125 9.40 6.79 -14.35
C ILE A 125 8.66 7.33 -13.13
N ASN A 126 7.34 7.30 -13.16
CA ASN A 126 6.50 8.05 -12.22
C ASN A 126 5.40 7.23 -11.51
N ALA A 127 5.30 5.94 -11.78
CA ALA A 127 4.41 5.02 -11.07
C ALA A 127 5.04 4.61 -9.72
N ALA A 128 5.02 5.54 -8.74
CA ALA A 128 5.77 5.41 -7.49
C ALA A 128 5.53 4.08 -6.77
N GLY A 129 4.28 3.64 -6.64
CA GLY A 129 3.94 2.38 -5.97
C GLY A 129 4.46 1.13 -6.70
N ASN A 130 4.60 1.20 -8.02
CA ASN A 130 5.16 0.07 -8.77
C ASN A 130 6.67 -0.03 -8.63
N VAL A 131 7.38 1.10 -8.45
CA VAL A 131 8.84 1.19 -8.55
C VAL A 131 9.56 1.39 -7.22
N ILE A 132 8.80 1.49 -6.14
CA ILE A 132 9.31 1.63 -4.76
C ILE A 132 8.67 0.55 -3.92
N LEU A 133 9.49 -0.26 -3.26
CA LEU A 133 9.10 -1.18 -2.19
C LEU A 133 9.68 -0.62 -0.89
N ALA A 134 8.86 -0.33 0.11
CA ALA A 134 9.32 0.31 1.34
C ALA A 134 8.60 -0.27 2.57
N ASN A 135 9.32 -0.23 3.71
CA ASN A 135 8.78 -0.30 5.06
C ASN A 135 9.24 0.94 5.86
N ASP A 136 9.17 0.92 7.18
CA ASP A 136 9.56 2.07 8.00
C ASP A 136 11.09 2.20 8.21
N THR A 137 11.89 1.24 7.75
CA THR A 137 13.35 1.21 7.93
C THR A 137 14.12 1.42 6.64
N ALA A 138 13.61 0.95 5.51
CA ALA A 138 14.32 0.99 4.24
C ALA A 138 13.39 1.04 3.03
N ALA A 139 13.98 1.33 1.86
CA ALA A 139 13.31 1.23 0.57
C ALA A 139 14.21 0.59 -0.50
N LEU A 140 13.68 -0.40 -1.23
CA LEU A 140 14.26 -0.88 -2.47
C LEU A 140 13.57 -0.19 -3.65
N ILE A 141 14.34 0.38 -4.58
CA ILE A 141 13.81 1.16 -5.69
C ILE A 141 14.29 0.67 -7.04
N HIS A 142 13.51 0.98 -8.07
CA HIS A 142 13.85 0.72 -9.47
C HIS A 142 15.25 1.23 -9.84
N PRO A 143 16.13 0.41 -10.42
CA PRO A 143 17.55 0.75 -10.62
C PRO A 143 17.80 1.93 -11.56
N ASN A 144 16.89 2.19 -12.49
CA ASN A 144 17.07 3.24 -13.52
C ASN A 144 16.34 4.55 -13.15
N LEU A 145 15.92 4.76 -11.91
CA LEU A 145 15.47 6.08 -11.46
C LEU A 145 16.63 7.09 -11.57
N ILE A 146 16.32 8.35 -11.87
CA ILE A 146 17.34 9.40 -11.91
C ILE A 146 17.98 9.56 -10.51
N ALA A 147 19.25 9.97 -10.44
CA ALA A 147 20.00 10.07 -9.18
C ALA A 147 19.30 10.92 -8.10
N ARG A 148 18.61 11.99 -8.50
CA ARG A 148 17.86 12.84 -7.57
C ARG A 148 16.71 12.08 -6.87
N ALA A 149 16.22 10.97 -7.42
CA ALA A 149 15.10 10.22 -6.85
C ALA A 149 15.47 9.62 -5.49
N ASP A 150 16.69 9.13 -5.30
CA ASP A 150 17.16 8.50 -4.06
C ASP A 150 16.98 9.46 -2.88
N ARG A 151 17.47 10.70 -3.05
CA ARG A 151 17.35 11.74 -2.03
C ARG A 151 15.89 12.10 -1.75
N VAL A 152 15.07 12.26 -2.79
CA VAL A 152 13.65 12.62 -2.63
C VAL A 152 12.88 11.52 -1.91
N ILE A 153 13.15 10.24 -2.22
CA ILE A 153 12.53 9.09 -1.58
C ILE A 153 12.99 8.99 -0.12
N SER A 154 14.30 9.10 0.13
CA SER A 154 14.86 9.07 1.49
C SER A 154 14.28 10.20 2.37
N GLU A 155 14.23 11.43 1.86
CA GLU A 155 13.63 12.57 2.59
C GLU A 155 12.12 12.41 2.83
N ALA A 156 11.39 11.78 1.89
CA ALA A 156 9.95 11.60 2.02
C ALA A 156 9.58 10.50 3.02
N LEU A 157 10.29 9.37 2.93
CA LEU A 157 9.98 8.17 3.71
C LEU A 157 10.83 8.04 4.99
N GLY A 158 11.86 8.91 5.16
CA GLY A 158 12.74 8.89 6.34
C GLY A 158 13.59 7.62 6.43
N VAL A 159 13.98 7.01 5.30
CA VAL A 159 14.62 5.69 5.25
C VAL A 159 15.86 5.68 4.34
N ASP A 160 16.69 4.67 4.53
CA ASP A 160 17.76 4.34 3.59
C ASP A 160 17.20 3.77 2.29
N VAL A 161 17.80 4.17 1.16
CA VAL A 161 17.34 3.79 -0.17
C VAL A 161 18.39 2.93 -0.86
N ARG A 162 17.98 1.77 -1.36
CA ARG A 162 18.81 0.88 -2.18
C ARG A 162 18.17 0.63 -3.54
N ARG A 163 19.00 0.48 -4.56
CA ARG A 163 18.55 0.19 -5.93
C ARG A 163 18.63 -1.30 -6.21
N GLY A 164 17.60 -1.87 -6.86
CA GLY A 164 17.62 -3.31 -7.18
C GLY A 164 16.45 -3.75 -8.04
N THR A 165 16.38 -5.07 -8.19
CA THR A 165 15.30 -5.79 -8.87
C THR A 165 14.77 -6.89 -7.96
N VAL A 166 13.61 -7.43 -8.29
CA VAL A 166 13.01 -8.63 -7.69
C VAL A 166 12.60 -9.55 -8.82
N ALA A 167 13.20 -10.73 -8.89
CA ALA A 167 13.06 -11.67 -10.03
C ALA A 167 13.40 -11.03 -11.39
N GLY A 168 14.42 -10.16 -11.42
CA GLY A 168 14.79 -9.37 -12.60
C GLY A 168 13.83 -8.22 -12.93
N LEU A 169 12.71 -8.11 -12.23
CA LEU A 169 11.71 -7.05 -12.43
C LEU A 169 12.18 -5.76 -11.77
N LYS A 170 12.10 -4.67 -12.51
CA LYS A 170 12.43 -3.33 -12.04
C LYS A 170 11.24 -2.68 -11.28
N THR A 171 10.05 -3.23 -11.43
CA THR A 171 8.83 -2.82 -10.73
C THR A 171 8.75 -3.53 -9.37
N VAL A 172 9.69 -3.21 -8.50
CA VAL A 172 9.92 -3.90 -7.22
C VAL A 172 8.70 -3.86 -6.29
N GLY A 173 7.93 -2.78 -6.30
CA GLY A 173 6.72 -2.62 -5.49
C GLY A 173 5.56 -3.51 -5.95
N MET A 174 5.54 -3.94 -7.22
CA MET A 174 4.57 -4.94 -7.70
C MET A 174 5.02 -6.37 -7.37
N ALA A 175 6.35 -6.61 -7.38
CA ALA A 175 6.94 -7.94 -7.28
C ALA A 175 7.04 -8.46 -5.83
N ALA A 176 6.97 -7.58 -4.83
CA ALA A 176 7.06 -7.93 -3.42
C ALA A 176 6.18 -7.03 -2.54
N CYS A 177 5.90 -7.51 -1.33
CA CYS A 177 5.26 -6.74 -0.27
C CYS A 177 6.16 -6.77 0.96
N ALA A 178 6.50 -5.61 1.51
CA ALA A 178 7.33 -5.47 2.70
C ALA A 178 6.54 -4.82 3.84
N THR A 179 6.69 -5.37 5.04
CA THR A 179 6.22 -4.81 6.31
C THR A 179 7.40 -4.65 7.26
N ASN A 180 7.15 -4.15 8.46
CA ASN A 180 8.18 -4.10 9.50
C ASN A 180 8.44 -5.46 10.19
N LYS A 181 7.75 -6.54 9.78
CA LYS A 181 7.90 -7.89 10.33
C LYS A 181 8.47 -8.89 9.33
N GLY A 182 8.28 -8.66 8.02
CA GLY A 182 8.72 -9.59 7.00
C GLY A 182 8.46 -9.09 5.57
N VAL A 183 9.06 -9.79 4.62
CA VAL A 183 8.89 -9.55 3.18
C VAL A 183 8.39 -10.80 2.50
N LEU A 184 7.32 -10.69 1.72
CA LEU A 184 6.90 -11.72 0.78
C LEU A 184 7.30 -11.26 -0.63
N SER A 185 8.16 -12.06 -1.28
CA SER A 185 8.76 -11.75 -2.57
C SER A 185 8.26 -12.67 -3.68
N HIS A 186 8.44 -12.23 -4.91
CA HIS A 186 8.19 -12.99 -6.12
C HIS A 186 8.86 -14.37 -6.08
N PRO A 187 8.18 -15.49 -6.47
CA PRO A 187 8.69 -16.85 -6.31
C PRO A 187 9.93 -17.16 -7.15
N LYS A 188 10.24 -16.36 -8.17
CA LYS A 188 11.45 -16.49 -9.01
C LYS A 188 12.56 -15.50 -8.63
N ALA A 189 12.48 -14.87 -7.46
CA ALA A 189 13.59 -14.05 -6.97
C ALA A 189 14.83 -14.91 -6.79
N THR A 190 15.97 -14.44 -7.27
CA THR A 190 17.25 -15.14 -7.15
C THR A 190 17.77 -15.06 -5.72
N GLU A 191 18.67 -15.98 -5.32
CA GLU A 191 19.33 -15.93 -4.00
C GLU A 191 19.99 -14.59 -3.72
N GLY A 192 20.65 -14.00 -4.72
CA GLY A 192 21.27 -12.68 -4.59
C GLY A 192 20.25 -11.54 -4.40
N GLU A 193 19.05 -11.64 -5.00
CA GLU A 193 17.98 -10.68 -4.78
C GLU A 193 17.34 -10.86 -3.42
N LEU A 194 17.16 -12.11 -2.93
CA LEU A 194 16.64 -12.40 -1.60
C LEU A 194 17.60 -11.92 -0.52
N SER A 195 18.91 -12.20 -0.65
CA SER A 195 19.93 -11.66 0.26
C SER A 195 19.92 -10.12 0.30
N LYS A 196 19.78 -9.50 -0.87
CA LYS A 196 19.68 -8.04 -0.96
C LYS A 196 18.43 -7.49 -0.29
N LEU A 197 17.28 -8.17 -0.37
CA LEU A 197 16.06 -7.79 0.33
C LEU A 197 16.26 -7.91 1.84
N ASP A 198 16.85 -9.03 2.31
CA ASP A 198 17.16 -9.27 3.72
C ASP A 198 18.08 -8.17 4.27
N ASP A 199 19.21 -7.90 3.58
CA ASP A 199 20.17 -6.84 3.93
C ASP A 199 19.54 -5.43 3.87
N THR A 200 18.51 -5.23 3.05
CA THR A 200 17.86 -3.93 2.90
C THR A 200 16.86 -3.68 4.02
N PHE A 201 15.97 -4.64 4.25
CA PHE A 201 14.84 -4.45 5.17
C PHE A 201 15.14 -4.93 6.60
N GLY A 202 16.13 -5.80 6.80
CA GLY A 202 16.50 -6.34 8.10
C GLY A 202 15.43 -7.21 8.75
N VAL A 203 14.56 -7.81 7.95
CA VAL A 203 13.48 -8.71 8.38
C VAL A 203 13.45 -9.96 7.51
N PRO A 204 12.87 -11.09 7.98
CA PRO A 204 12.80 -12.32 7.20
C PRO A 204 12.19 -12.13 5.81
N VAL A 205 12.82 -12.72 4.80
CA VAL A 205 12.37 -12.65 3.41
C VAL A 205 11.96 -14.03 2.93
N ASN A 206 10.76 -14.17 2.46
CA ASN A 206 10.23 -15.41 1.90
C ASN A 206 9.70 -15.18 0.48
N ILE A 207 9.52 -16.27 -0.25
CA ILE A 207 8.91 -16.26 -1.58
C ILE A 207 7.50 -16.84 -1.54
N GLY A 208 6.61 -16.35 -2.40
CA GLY A 208 5.25 -16.87 -2.50
C GLY A 208 4.47 -16.28 -3.67
N THR A 209 3.22 -16.66 -3.75
CA THR A 209 2.25 -16.22 -4.76
C THR A 209 0.98 -15.74 -4.09
N VAL A 210 0.12 -15.09 -4.87
CA VAL A 210 -1.22 -14.64 -4.52
C VAL A 210 -2.16 -14.94 -5.70
N ASN A 211 -3.48 -14.85 -5.50
CA ASN A 211 -4.46 -14.99 -6.56
C ASN A 211 -4.21 -16.20 -7.47
N TYR A 212 -4.20 -17.39 -6.86
CA TYR A 212 -4.07 -18.67 -7.57
C TYR A 212 -2.78 -18.78 -8.42
N GLY A 213 -1.64 -18.42 -7.82
CA GLY A 213 -0.32 -18.57 -8.44
C GLY A 213 0.23 -17.30 -9.10
N SER A 214 -0.42 -16.15 -8.94
CA SER A 214 0.13 -14.88 -9.43
C SER A 214 1.43 -14.54 -8.70
N PRO A 215 2.53 -14.29 -9.42
CA PRO A 215 3.81 -13.99 -8.81
C PRO A 215 3.98 -12.52 -8.40
N LEU A 216 3.09 -11.63 -8.86
CA LEU A 216 3.15 -10.19 -8.57
C LEU A 216 2.49 -9.89 -7.21
N VAL A 217 3.17 -10.28 -6.14
CA VAL A 217 2.66 -10.25 -4.77
C VAL A 217 2.17 -8.86 -4.37
N GLY A 218 2.98 -7.82 -4.57
CA GLY A 218 2.64 -6.46 -4.17
C GLY A 218 1.47 -5.86 -4.94
N SER A 219 1.12 -6.42 -6.11
CA SER A 219 -0.05 -5.96 -6.86
C SER A 219 -1.38 -6.40 -6.25
N SER A 220 -1.39 -7.41 -5.34
CA SER A 220 -2.61 -8.03 -4.86
C SER A 220 -2.67 -8.19 -3.34
N LEU A 221 -1.60 -7.85 -2.63
CA LEU A 221 -1.48 -7.95 -1.18
C LEU A 221 -1.29 -6.55 -0.58
N LEU A 222 -2.11 -6.21 0.40
CA LEU A 222 -1.94 -5.03 1.25
C LEU A 222 -1.74 -5.52 2.68
N ALA A 223 -0.66 -5.10 3.31
CA ALA A 223 -0.30 -5.53 4.65
C ALA A 223 0.39 -4.42 5.45
N ASN A 224 0.28 -4.53 6.77
CA ASN A 224 1.05 -3.78 7.76
C ASN A 224 1.42 -4.72 8.93
N THR A 225 1.88 -4.21 10.06
CA THR A 225 2.22 -5.07 11.21
C THR A 225 0.99 -5.62 11.96
N LYS A 226 -0.20 -5.08 11.70
CA LYS A 226 -1.45 -5.44 12.41
C LYS A 226 -2.22 -6.53 11.68
N GLY A 227 -2.13 -6.57 10.33
CA GLY A 227 -2.86 -7.53 9.52
C GLY A 227 -2.61 -7.41 8.03
N TYR A 228 -3.39 -8.15 7.26
CA TYR A 228 -3.32 -8.11 5.79
C TYR A 228 -4.67 -8.37 5.14
N VAL A 229 -4.81 -7.88 3.92
CA VAL A 229 -5.88 -8.25 2.99
C VAL A 229 -5.28 -8.60 1.63
N VAL A 230 -5.88 -9.54 0.95
CA VAL A 230 -5.37 -10.07 -0.31
C VAL A 230 -6.50 -10.27 -1.31
N GLY A 231 -6.15 -10.34 -2.58
CA GLY A 231 -7.11 -10.54 -3.66
C GLY A 231 -7.97 -11.78 -3.51
N LEU A 232 -9.22 -11.68 -3.94
CA LEU A 232 -10.28 -12.67 -3.72
C LEU A 232 -9.92 -14.11 -4.19
N GLU A 233 -9.08 -14.22 -5.23
CA GLU A 233 -8.70 -15.50 -5.84
C GLU A 233 -7.57 -16.22 -5.09
N THR A 234 -7.03 -15.64 -3.99
CA THR A 234 -5.94 -16.22 -3.21
C THR A 234 -6.39 -17.49 -2.50
N THR A 235 -5.61 -18.55 -2.64
CA THR A 235 -5.90 -19.87 -2.07
C THR A 235 -5.54 -19.95 -0.59
N GLY A 236 -6.04 -21.01 0.11
CA GLY A 236 -5.70 -21.24 1.52
C GLY A 236 -4.21 -21.52 1.76
N ILE A 237 -3.54 -22.20 0.80
CA ILE A 237 -2.09 -22.47 0.88
C ILE A 237 -1.30 -21.14 0.77
N GLU A 238 -1.70 -20.27 -0.14
CA GLU A 238 -1.09 -18.95 -0.29
C GLU A 238 -1.31 -18.08 0.96
N LEU A 239 -2.50 -18.15 1.60
CA LEU A 239 -2.76 -17.45 2.86
C LEU A 239 -1.79 -17.89 3.96
N GLY A 240 -1.60 -19.21 4.15
CA GLY A 240 -0.63 -19.73 5.11
C GLY A 240 0.78 -19.23 4.84
N ARG A 241 1.18 -19.16 3.56
CA ARG A 241 2.50 -18.62 3.18
C ARG A 241 2.64 -17.14 3.43
N ILE A 242 1.58 -16.35 3.22
CA ILE A 242 1.54 -14.91 3.55
C ILE A 242 1.70 -14.75 5.07
N GLU A 243 0.95 -15.51 5.87
CA GLU A 243 0.96 -15.42 7.34
C GLU A 243 2.34 -15.76 7.91
N GLU A 244 2.96 -16.84 7.43
CA GLU A 244 4.33 -17.20 7.80
C GLU A 244 5.33 -16.08 7.43
N SER A 245 5.25 -15.58 6.20
CA SER A 245 6.23 -14.62 5.68
C SER A 245 6.16 -13.26 6.32
N LEU A 246 4.97 -12.82 6.73
CA LEU A 246 4.74 -11.51 7.33
C LEU A 246 4.61 -11.56 8.87
N GLY A 247 4.90 -12.71 9.50
CA GLY A 247 4.94 -12.85 10.96
C GLY A 247 3.57 -12.73 11.64
N PHE A 248 2.53 -13.34 11.05
CA PHE A 248 1.19 -13.46 11.63
C PHE A 248 0.89 -14.84 12.24
N LEU A 249 1.82 -15.80 12.07
CA LEU A 249 1.80 -17.13 12.71
C LEU A 249 2.69 -17.14 13.95
#